data_ff3ae0a79fb9e148484fce31c737c6b9
#
_entry.id   ff3ae0a79fb9e148484fce31c737c6b9
#
_cell.length_a   1.000
_cell.length_b   1.000
_cell.length_c   1.000
_cell.angle_alpha   90.00
_cell.angle_beta   90.00
_cell.angle_gamma   90.00
#
_symmetry.space_group_name_H-M   'P 1'
#
loop_
_entity.id
_entity.type
_entity.pdbx_description
1 polymer ?
#
loop_
_entity_poly.entity_id
_entity_poly.type
_entity_poly.pdbx_seq_one_letter_code
_entity_poly.pdbx_strand_id
1 'polypeptide(L)'
;MGKKRLVVLTGAGMSAESGISTFRDSDGLWEQYPVQKVASIEGFRENPQLVLDFYTARRRDFVGCKPNAGHYALAALQEEWEMTIITQNIDDLHERAGSRHVIHLHGEILKNCSVAHPDITYPVDMEHPEIKVGDLAPDGSQLRPFIVWFGEAVPMIAPAAEAVCQADCFVVI
;
A
#
# COMPACT_ATOMS: atom_id res chain seq x y z
N MET A 1 33.84 8.28 -2.50
CA MET A 1 33.14 7.03 -2.22
C MET A 1 31.65 7.29 -2.41
N GLY A 2 30.92 6.41 -3.09
CA GLY A 2 29.46 6.50 -3.17
C GLY A 2 28.82 6.27 -1.80
N LYS A 3 27.56 6.70 -1.63
CA LYS A 3 26.78 6.38 -0.41
C LYS A 3 26.62 4.85 -0.30
N LYS A 4 26.60 4.34 0.93
CA LYS A 4 26.20 2.95 1.21
C LYS A 4 24.70 2.77 1.01
N ARG A 5 24.28 1.56 0.65
CA ARG A 5 22.88 1.21 0.41
C ARG A 5 22.22 0.72 1.69
N LEU A 6 21.17 1.43 2.12
CA LEU A 6 20.30 1.05 3.23
C LEU A 6 18.94 0.64 2.70
N VAL A 7 18.54 -0.58 2.99
CA VAL A 7 17.18 -1.07 2.68
C VAL A 7 16.41 -1.25 3.98
N VAL A 8 15.21 -0.71 4.04
CA VAL A 8 14.34 -0.79 5.23
C VAL A 8 13.01 -1.43 4.83
N LEU A 9 12.65 -2.53 5.52
CA LEU A 9 11.33 -3.15 5.38
C LEU A 9 10.42 -2.64 6.50
N THR A 10 9.27 -2.08 6.13
CA THR A 10 8.26 -1.57 7.08
C THR A 10 6.94 -2.33 6.97
N GLY A 11 6.21 -2.40 8.08
CA GLY A 11 4.88 -2.99 8.16
C GLY A 11 3.86 -2.04 8.80
N ALA A 12 2.67 -2.56 9.15
CA ALA A 12 1.54 -1.77 9.65
C ALA A 12 1.86 -0.97 10.92
N GLY A 13 2.76 -1.48 11.77
CA GLY A 13 3.21 -0.78 12.97
C GLY A 13 3.82 0.58 12.68
N MET A 14 4.48 0.74 11.52
CA MET A 14 5.06 2.00 11.08
C MET A 14 4.04 3.14 10.97
N SER A 15 2.79 2.84 10.59
CA SER A 15 1.73 3.83 10.40
C SER A 15 0.74 3.91 11.57
N ALA A 16 0.92 3.11 12.64
CA ALA A 16 0.03 3.08 13.79
C ALA A 16 -0.05 4.43 14.51
N GLU A 17 1.08 5.07 14.78
CA GLU A 17 1.13 6.41 15.41
C GLU A 17 0.60 7.53 14.49
N SER A 18 0.41 7.25 13.21
CA SER A 18 -0.24 8.17 12.26
C SER A 18 -1.77 8.07 12.30
N GLY A 19 -2.32 7.19 13.12
CA GLY A 19 -3.77 6.96 13.25
C GLY A 19 -4.32 5.91 12.27
N ILE A 20 -3.46 5.17 11.57
CA ILE A 20 -3.89 4.04 10.73
C ILE A 20 -3.91 2.79 11.59
N SER A 21 -5.11 2.27 11.85
CA SER A 21 -5.28 1.04 12.63
C SER A 21 -4.53 -0.12 11.98
N THR A 22 -3.78 -0.88 12.79
CA THR A 22 -3.17 -2.11 12.31
C THR A 22 -4.25 -3.20 12.15
N PHE A 23 -3.98 -4.21 11.35
CA PHE A 23 -4.96 -5.28 11.10
C PHE A 23 -5.20 -6.19 12.32
N ARG A 24 -4.33 -6.15 13.32
CA ARG A 24 -4.33 -7.06 14.47
C ARG A 24 -4.75 -6.41 15.79
N ASP A 25 -4.99 -5.10 15.81
CA ASP A 25 -5.44 -4.42 17.02
C ASP A 25 -6.82 -4.91 17.43
N SER A 26 -7.11 -4.92 18.74
CA SER A 26 -8.34 -5.44 19.35
C SER A 26 -9.63 -4.73 18.91
N ASP A 27 -9.53 -3.56 18.30
CA ASP A 27 -10.61 -2.85 17.59
C ASP A 27 -10.32 -2.80 16.08
N GLY A 28 -9.47 -3.70 15.60
CA GLY A 28 -8.97 -3.71 14.24
C GLY A 28 -10.05 -4.04 13.21
N LEU A 29 -9.82 -3.63 11.98
CA LEU A 29 -10.73 -3.85 10.84
C LEU A 29 -11.12 -5.31 10.63
N TRP A 30 -10.26 -6.25 11.03
CA TRP A 30 -10.52 -7.68 10.89
C TRP A 30 -11.60 -8.20 11.86
N GLU A 31 -11.91 -7.50 12.95
CA GLU A 31 -13.05 -7.84 13.80
C GLU A 31 -14.38 -7.45 13.15
N GLN A 32 -14.38 -6.36 12.38
CA GLN A 32 -15.59 -5.89 11.68
C GLN A 32 -15.79 -6.56 10.33
N TYR A 33 -14.69 -6.87 9.63
CA TYR A 33 -14.71 -7.48 8.30
C TYR A 33 -13.72 -8.65 8.23
N PRO A 34 -14.19 -9.90 8.07
CA PRO A 34 -13.29 -11.03 7.84
C PRO A 34 -12.38 -10.76 6.64
N VAL A 35 -11.08 -10.95 6.83
CA VAL A 35 -10.03 -10.76 5.80
C VAL A 35 -10.42 -11.38 4.46
N GLN A 36 -10.93 -12.61 4.51
CA GLN A 36 -11.35 -13.37 3.34
C GLN A 36 -12.48 -12.68 2.56
N LYS A 37 -13.27 -11.84 3.20
CA LYS A 37 -14.39 -11.15 2.55
C LYS A 37 -13.98 -9.85 1.86
N VAL A 38 -12.97 -9.14 2.38
CA VAL A 38 -12.65 -7.79 1.91
C VAL A 38 -11.22 -7.65 1.35
N ALA A 39 -10.34 -8.62 1.58
CA ALA A 39 -8.96 -8.57 1.13
C ALA A 39 -8.50 -9.85 0.43
N SER A 40 -9.40 -10.55 -0.26
CA SER A 40 -9.07 -11.69 -1.09
C SER A 40 -9.74 -11.61 -2.45
N ILE A 41 -9.16 -12.32 -3.42
CA ILE A 41 -9.74 -12.40 -4.78
C ILE A 41 -11.10 -13.12 -4.76
N GLU A 42 -11.26 -14.12 -3.87
CA GLU A 42 -12.52 -14.83 -3.68
C GLU A 42 -13.59 -13.90 -3.11
N GLY A 43 -13.26 -13.10 -2.10
CA GLY A 43 -14.19 -12.11 -1.52
C GLY A 43 -14.66 -11.10 -2.56
N PHE A 44 -13.75 -10.64 -3.43
CA PHE A 44 -14.13 -9.74 -4.53
C PHE A 44 -15.05 -10.42 -5.56
N ARG A 45 -14.83 -11.69 -5.88
CA ARG A 45 -15.71 -12.45 -6.78
C ARG A 45 -17.10 -12.70 -6.19
N GLU A 46 -17.16 -12.96 -4.87
CA GLU A 46 -18.43 -13.19 -4.17
C GLU A 46 -19.26 -11.92 -3.99
N ASN A 47 -18.63 -10.84 -3.59
CA ASN A 47 -19.30 -9.55 -3.32
C ASN A 47 -18.40 -8.37 -3.66
N PRO A 48 -18.27 -8.02 -4.95
CA PRO A 48 -17.36 -6.95 -5.37
C PRO A 48 -17.75 -5.59 -4.75
N GLN A 49 -19.05 -5.29 -4.59
CA GLN A 49 -19.45 -4.00 -4.02
C GLN A 49 -18.99 -3.85 -2.57
N LEU A 50 -19.09 -4.89 -1.75
CA LEU A 50 -18.60 -4.86 -0.37
C LEU A 50 -17.10 -4.52 -0.32
N VAL A 51 -16.31 -5.12 -1.20
CA VAL A 51 -14.86 -4.87 -1.25
C VAL A 51 -14.57 -3.45 -1.73
N LEU A 52 -15.27 -2.96 -2.75
CA LEU A 52 -15.12 -1.60 -3.25
C LEU A 52 -15.48 -0.56 -2.19
N ASP A 53 -16.58 -0.77 -1.46
CA ASP A 53 -17.02 0.11 -0.37
C ASP A 53 -16.02 0.12 0.78
N PHE A 54 -15.47 -1.05 1.14
CA PHE A 54 -14.44 -1.18 2.15
C PHE A 54 -13.21 -0.33 1.83
N TYR A 55 -12.66 -0.45 0.61
CA TYR A 55 -11.48 0.34 0.24
C TYR A 55 -11.79 1.82 0.02
N THR A 56 -13.00 2.17 -0.39
CA THR A 56 -13.46 3.57 -0.45
C THR A 56 -13.46 4.21 0.94
N ALA A 57 -13.98 3.53 1.95
CA ALA A 57 -13.92 3.99 3.34
C ALA A 57 -12.46 4.17 3.81
N ARG A 58 -11.60 3.18 3.53
CA ARG A 58 -10.16 3.26 3.88
C ARG A 58 -9.44 4.44 3.22
N ARG A 59 -9.76 4.76 1.97
CA ARG A 59 -9.21 5.95 1.31
C ARG A 59 -9.51 7.23 2.06
N ARG A 60 -10.76 7.38 2.50
CA ARG A 60 -11.19 8.56 3.27
C ARG A 60 -10.47 8.67 4.61
N ASP A 61 -10.28 7.55 5.29
CA ASP A 61 -9.52 7.51 6.55
C ASP A 61 -8.07 7.95 6.34
N PHE A 62 -7.41 7.44 5.29
CA PHE A 62 -5.98 7.68 5.06
C PHE A 62 -5.63 9.12 4.66
N VAL A 63 -6.54 9.81 3.99
CA VAL A 63 -6.33 11.22 3.57
C VAL A 63 -6.08 12.13 4.75
N GLY A 64 -6.77 11.92 5.87
CA GLY A 64 -6.62 12.71 7.09
C GLY A 64 -5.33 12.40 7.88
N CYS A 65 -4.70 11.25 7.66
CA CYS A 65 -3.51 10.83 8.37
C CYS A 65 -2.27 11.61 7.93
N LYS A 66 -1.32 11.79 8.85
CA LYS A 66 -0.06 12.50 8.58
C LYS A 66 1.12 11.58 8.88
N PRO A 67 2.24 11.71 8.14
CA PRO A 67 3.46 11.02 8.51
C PRO A 67 3.83 11.30 9.96
N ASN A 68 4.31 10.28 10.67
CA ASN A 68 4.83 10.39 12.03
C ASN A 68 6.34 10.57 12.05
N ALA A 69 6.93 10.71 13.26
CA ALA A 69 8.35 10.92 13.44
C ALA A 69 9.22 9.84 12.78
N GLY A 70 8.76 8.59 12.76
CA GLY A 70 9.47 7.48 12.12
C GLY A 70 9.58 7.66 10.61
N HIS A 71 8.50 8.07 9.94
CA HIS A 71 8.50 8.36 8.49
C HIS A 71 9.49 9.48 8.15
N TYR A 72 9.48 10.57 8.92
CA TYR A 72 10.42 11.69 8.72
C TYR A 72 11.87 11.29 9.01
N ALA A 73 12.10 10.47 10.03
CA ALA A 73 13.46 9.98 10.35
C ALA A 73 14.02 9.14 9.20
N LEU A 74 13.23 8.23 8.64
CA LEU A 74 13.64 7.46 7.46
C LEU A 74 13.90 8.35 6.25
N ALA A 75 13.06 9.34 6.00
CA ALA A 75 13.25 10.28 4.91
C ALA A 75 14.56 11.08 5.09
N ALA A 76 14.92 11.48 6.30
CA ALA A 76 16.16 12.21 6.59
C ALA A 76 17.42 11.39 6.32
N LEU A 77 17.40 10.07 6.54
CA LEU A 77 18.55 9.18 6.29
C LEU A 77 19.00 9.16 4.82
N GLN A 78 18.17 9.60 3.88
CA GLN A 78 18.54 9.70 2.45
C GLN A 78 19.67 10.69 2.19
N GLU A 79 19.93 11.61 3.11
CA GLU A 79 21.04 12.55 2.98
C GLU A 79 22.40 11.86 3.15
N GLU A 80 22.43 10.75 3.92
CA GLU A 80 23.66 9.99 4.20
C GLU A 80 23.74 8.67 3.44
N TRP A 81 22.59 8.05 3.14
CA TRP A 81 22.47 6.73 2.53
C TRP A 81 21.80 6.78 1.16
N GLU A 82 22.16 5.86 0.28
CA GLU A 82 21.32 5.45 -0.87
C GLU A 82 20.25 4.53 -0.33
N MET A 83 19.05 5.09 -0.12
CA MET A 83 18.02 4.44 0.66
C MET A 83 16.90 3.90 -0.21
N THR A 84 16.45 2.68 0.08
CA THR A 84 15.22 2.09 -0.45
C THR A 84 14.34 1.64 0.70
N ILE A 85 13.08 2.07 0.70
CA ILE A 85 12.06 1.57 1.61
C ILE A 85 11.24 0.50 0.87
N ILE A 86 11.10 -0.66 1.49
CA ILE A 86 10.16 -1.70 1.08
C ILE A 86 9.04 -1.66 2.11
N THR A 87 7.80 -1.44 1.68
CA THR A 87 6.68 -1.37 2.62
C THR A 87 5.59 -2.39 2.29
N GLN A 88 5.04 -3.00 3.33
CA GLN A 88 3.82 -3.80 3.26
C GLN A 88 2.57 -2.92 3.34
N ASN A 89 2.73 -1.64 3.71
CA ASN A 89 1.64 -0.71 3.83
C ASN A 89 1.17 -0.22 2.46
N ILE A 90 -0.11 0.11 2.40
CA ILE A 90 -0.77 0.61 1.19
C ILE A 90 -0.97 2.13 1.20
N ASP A 91 -0.61 2.78 2.32
CA ASP A 91 -0.62 4.25 2.46
C ASP A 91 0.59 4.88 1.77
N ASP A 92 0.54 6.21 1.61
CA ASP A 92 1.57 7.03 0.97
C ASP A 92 2.38 7.85 1.99
N LEU A 93 2.41 7.45 3.26
CA LEU A 93 3.01 8.26 4.32
C LEU A 93 4.53 8.36 4.20
N HIS A 94 5.20 7.36 3.65
CA HIS A 94 6.63 7.43 3.34
C HIS A 94 6.94 8.51 2.31
N GLU A 95 6.19 8.55 1.21
CA GLU A 95 6.34 9.54 0.15
C GLU A 95 6.00 10.94 0.66
N ARG A 96 4.92 11.07 1.43
CA ARG A 96 4.51 12.34 2.04
C ARG A 96 5.49 12.86 3.07
N ALA A 97 6.29 11.99 3.70
CA ALA A 97 7.42 12.37 4.54
C ALA A 97 8.66 12.79 3.74
N GLY A 98 8.70 12.52 2.42
CA GLY A 98 9.80 12.86 1.54
C GLY A 98 10.71 11.71 1.14
N SER A 99 10.33 10.46 1.41
CA SER A 99 11.06 9.29 0.93
C SER A 99 10.98 9.17 -0.59
N ARG A 100 12.14 8.96 -1.25
CA ARG A 100 12.26 9.03 -2.73
C ARG A 100 12.12 7.69 -3.43
N HIS A 101 12.52 6.61 -2.77
CA HIS A 101 12.50 5.26 -3.32
C HIS A 101 11.71 4.34 -2.39
N VAL A 102 10.44 4.12 -2.72
CA VAL A 102 9.53 3.27 -1.97
C VAL A 102 9.02 2.16 -2.87
N ILE A 103 9.12 0.92 -2.41
CA ILE A 103 8.59 -0.28 -3.07
C ILE A 103 7.40 -0.75 -2.26
N HIS A 104 6.20 -0.63 -2.80
CA HIS A 104 4.97 -1.13 -2.19
C HIS A 104 4.72 -2.58 -2.55
N LEU A 105 4.84 -3.49 -1.59
CA LEU A 105 4.63 -4.93 -1.81
C LEU A 105 3.16 -5.26 -2.06
N HIS A 106 2.25 -4.53 -1.43
CA HIS A 106 0.82 -4.84 -1.46
C HIS A 106 -0.02 -3.80 -2.23
N GLY A 107 0.62 -3.00 -3.07
CA GLY A 107 -0.05 -1.96 -3.85
C GLY A 107 -0.24 -0.65 -3.08
N GLU A 108 -1.04 0.24 -3.63
CA GLU A 108 -1.18 1.62 -3.17
C GLU A 108 -2.66 2.03 -3.17
N ILE A 109 -3.18 2.48 -2.01
CA ILE A 109 -4.60 2.79 -1.80
C ILE A 109 -5.10 3.95 -2.68
N LEU A 110 -4.20 4.89 -3.03
CA LEU A 110 -4.50 6.06 -3.85
C LEU A 110 -4.38 5.80 -5.36
N LYS A 111 -4.27 4.52 -5.74
CA LYS A 111 -4.32 4.09 -7.14
C LYS A 111 -5.44 3.08 -7.36
N ASN A 112 -5.93 3.08 -8.58
CA ASN A 112 -6.83 2.07 -9.12
C ASN A 112 -6.10 1.24 -10.18
N CYS A 113 -6.61 0.06 -10.48
CA CYS A 113 -6.21 -0.72 -11.64
C CYS A 113 -7.44 -1.38 -12.28
N SER A 114 -7.27 -1.97 -13.43
CA SER A 114 -8.29 -2.80 -14.04
C SER A 114 -8.21 -4.25 -13.52
N VAL A 115 -9.32 -4.96 -13.55
CA VAL A 115 -9.34 -6.39 -13.22
C VAL A 115 -8.55 -7.20 -14.25
N ALA A 116 -8.59 -6.80 -15.53
CA ALA A 116 -7.91 -7.52 -16.61
C ALA A 116 -6.40 -7.22 -16.66
N HIS A 117 -6.01 -5.98 -16.32
CA HIS A 117 -4.63 -5.50 -16.38
C HIS A 117 -4.24 -4.82 -15.07
N PRO A 118 -3.99 -5.59 -14.00
CA PRO A 118 -3.65 -5.03 -12.67
C PRO A 118 -2.27 -4.34 -12.63
N ASP A 119 -1.46 -4.49 -13.65
CA ASP A 119 -0.18 -3.80 -13.86
C ASP A 119 -0.33 -2.35 -14.36
N ILE A 120 -1.50 -2.00 -14.92
CA ILE A 120 -1.81 -0.65 -15.39
C ILE A 120 -2.58 0.09 -14.30
N THR A 121 -1.97 1.16 -13.77
CA THR A 121 -2.55 1.92 -12.66
C THR A 121 -3.09 3.29 -13.09
N TYR A 122 -4.13 3.73 -12.39
CA TYR A 122 -4.79 5.01 -12.56
C TYR A 122 -4.84 5.74 -11.22
N PRO A 123 -4.57 7.05 -11.17
CA PRO A 123 -4.72 7.80 -9.91
C PRO A 123 -6.18 7.83 -9.47
N VAL A 124 -6.39 7.87 -8.16
CA VAL A 124 -7.74 8.07 -7.59
C VAL A 124 -8.06 9.56 -7.62
N ASP A 125 -9.24 9.90 -8.12
CA ASP A 125 -9.83 11.21 -7.88
C ASP A 125 -10.33 11.28 -6.43
N MET A 126 -9.67 12.07 -5.60
CA MET A 126 -10.00 12.17 -4.18
C MET A 126 -11.23 13.03 -3.88
N GLU A 127 -11.75 13.76 -4.85
CA GLU A 127 -13.08 14.40 -4.75
C GLU A 127 -14.19 13.35 -4.91
N HIS A 128 -13.91 12.30 -5.72
CA HIS A 128 -14.82 11.18 -5.99
C HIS A 128 -14.07 9.84 -5.86
N PRO A 129 -13.68 9.43 -4.63
CA PRO A 129 -12.84 8.26 -4.42
C PRO A 129 -13.58 6.93 -4.53
N GLU A 130 -14.90 6.98 -4.73
CA GLU A 130 -15.76 5.81 -4.83
C GLU A 130 -15.50 5.04 -6.12
N ILE A 131 -15.53 3.72 -6.02
CA ILE A 131 -15.65 2.81 -7.16
C ILE A 131 -16.91 1.98 -6.95
N LYS A 132 -17.73 1.86 -7.98
CA LYS A 132 -18.94 1.03 -7.99
C LYS A 132 -18.78 -0.13 -8.97
N VAL A 133 -19.55 -1.17 -8.76
CA VAL A 133 -19.69 -2.22 -9.75
C VAL A 133 -20.26 -1.61 -11.03
N GLY A 134 -19.55 -1.82 -12.15
CA GLY A 134 -19.88 -1.22 -13.44
C GLY A 134 -19.00 -0.01 -13.81
N ASP A 135 -18.20 0.53 -12.89
CA ASP A 135 -17.19 1.54 -13.24
C ASP A 135 -16.04 0.85 -13.97
N LEU A 136 -15.82 1.25 -15.21
CA LEU A 136 -14.89 0.58 -16.10
C LEU A 136 -13.59 1.36 -16.24
N ALA A 137 -12.50 0.63 -16.34
CA ALA A 137 -11.20 1.14 -16.76
C ALA A 137 -11.22 1.41 -18.29
N PRO A 138 -10.22 2.12 -18.84
CA PRO A 138 -10.12 2.37 -20.27
C PRO A 138 -10.08 1.12 -21.15
N ASP A 139 -9.71 -0.04 -20.59
CA ASP A 139 -9.73 -1.34 -21.28
C ASP A 139 -11.12 -2.01 -21.29
N GLY A 140 -12.14 -1.37 -20.70
CA GLY A 140 -13.51 -1.87 -20.62
C GLY A 140 -13.76 -2.89 -19.51
N SER A 141 -12.77 -3.20 -18.66
CA SER A 141 -12.93 -4.08 -17.51
C SER A 141 -13.24 -3.30 -16.23
N GLN A 142 -13.75 -3.99 -15.22
CA GLN A 142 -14.10 -3.39 -13.93
C GLN A 142 -12.88 -2.74 -13.28
N LEU A 143 -13.02 -1.50 -12.82
CA LEU A 143 -12.05 -0.83 -11.93
C LEU A 143 -12.06 -1.46 -10.55
N ARG A 144 -10.87 -1.55 -9.97
CA ARG A 144 -10.66 -1.99 -8.59
C ARG A 144 -9.54 -1.17 -7.94
N PRO A 145 -9.46 -1.13 -6.59
CA PRO A 145 -8.27 -0.60 -5.91
C PRO A 145 -7.00 -1.34 -6.33
N PHE A 146 -5.90 -0.62 -6.51
CA PHE A 146 -4.59 -1.20 -6.80
C PHE A 146 -3.99 -1.78 -5.51
N ILE A 147 -4.55 -2.88 -5.05
CA ILE A 147 -4.14 -3.61 -3.85
C ILE A 147 -3.90 -5.06 -4.22
N VAL A 148 -2.81 -5.63 -3.71
CA VAL A 148 -2.55 -7.08 -3.82
C VAL A 148 -3.34 -7.79 -2.73
N TRP A 149 -4.32 -8.59 -3.14
CA TRP A 149 -5.17 -9.35 -2.23
C TRP A 149 -4.60 -10.74 -1.93
N PHE A 150 -5.04 -11.33 -0.84
CA PHE A 150 -4.74 -12.74 -0.57
C PHE A 150 -5.20 -13.62 -1.73
N GLY A 151 -4.33 -14.55 -2.15
CA GLY A 151 -4.53 -15.39 -3.32
C GLY A 151 -3.98 -14.81 -4.63
N GLU A 152 -3.52 -13.56 -4.64
CA GLU A 152 -2.85 -12.96 -5.79
C GLU A 152 -1.31 -13.06 -5.67
N ALA A 153 -0.63 -13.03 -6.81
CA ALA A 153 0.82 -12.88 -6.84
C ALA A 153 1.22 -11.49 -6.30
N VAL A 154 2.39 -11.40 -5.69
CA VAL A 154 2.99 -10.14 -5.21
C VAL A 154 4.04 -9.69 -6.22
N PRO A 155 3.71 -8.84 -7.21
CA PRO A 155 4.61 -8.52 -8.32
C PRO A 155 5.92 -7.87 -7.87
N MET A 156 5.85 -7.09 -6.79
CA MET A 156 6.99 -6.32 -6.27
C MET A 156 7.94 -7.11 -5.37
N ILE A 157 7.70 -8.42 -5.17
CA ILE A 157 8.58 -9.25 -4.34
C ILE A 157 9.96 -9.43 -4.98
N ALA A 158 10.04 -9.58 -6.30
CA ALA A 158 11.31 -9.75 -6.99
C ALA A 158 12.16 -8.47 -6.98
N PRO A 159 11.64 -7.26 -7.33
CA PRO A 159 12.37 -6.01 -7.14
C PRO A 159 12.79 -5.75 -5.70
N ALA A 160 11.94 -6.09 -4.71
CA ALA A 160 12.28 -5.95 -3.30
C ALA A 160 13.43 -6.86 -2.89
N ALA A 161 13.41 -8.13 -3.31
CA ALA A 161 14.48 -9.08 -3.05
C ALA A 161 15.81 -8.63 -3.68
N GLU A 162 15.77 -8.10 -4.90
CA GLU A 162 16.95 -7.55 -5.56
C GLU A 162 17.54 -6.38 -4.76
N ALA A 163 16.71 -5.44 -4.30
CA ALA A 163 17.14 -4.33 -3.47
C ALA A 163 17.83 -4.83 -2.18
N VAL A 164 17.25 -5.83 -1.51
CA VAL A 164 17.83 -6.43 -0.30
C VAL A 164 19.17 -7.11 -0.58
N CYS A 165 19.29 -7.85 -1.70
CA CYS A 165 20.55 -8.50 -2.10
C CYS A 165 21.67 -7.50 -2.38
N GLN A 166 21.35 -6.29 -2.77
CA GLN A 166 22.30 -5.23 -3.07
C GLN A 166 22.60 -4.31 -1.88
N ALA A 167 21.94 -4.50 -0.74
CA ALA A 167 22.06 -3.65 0.43
C ALA A 167 23.38 -3.88 1.18
N ASP A 168 24.00 -2.79 1.64
CA ASP A 168 25.08 -2.84 2.66
C ASP A 168 24.51 -3.05 4.07
N CYS A 169 23.28 -2.58 4.28
CA CYS A 169 22.53 -2.75 5.53
C CYS A 169 21.04 -2.98 5.24
N PHE A 170 20.45 -3.95 5.92
CA PHE A 170 19.00 -4.25 5.85
C PHE A 170 18.39 -4.17 7.24
N VAL A 171 17.33 -3.40 7.39
CA VAL A 171 16.61 -3.16 8.66
C VAL A 171 15.15 -3.51 8.50
N VAL A 172 14.54 -4.08 9.54
CA VAL A 172 13.10 -4.39 9.60
C VAL A 172 12.49 -3.61 10.78
N ILE A 173 11.39 -2.90 10.51
CA ILE A 173 10.67 -2.05 11.48
C ILE A 173 9.19 -2.47 11.55
#